data_0f56081ce7282c8c6c8b20b7c8e916bf
#
_entry.id   0f56081ce7282c8c6c8b20b7c8e916bf
#
_cell.length_a   1.000
_cell.length_b   1.000
_cell.length_c   1.000
_cell.angle_alpha   90.00
_cell.angle_beta   90.00
_cell.angle_gamma   90.00
#
_symmetry.space_group_name_H-M   'P 1'
#
loop_
_entity.id
_entity.type
_entity.pdbx_description
1 polymer ?
#
loop_
_entity_poly.entity_id
_entity_poly.type
_entity_poly.pdbx_seq_one_letter_code
_entity_poly.pdbx_strand_id
1 'polypeptide(L)'
;SSPGARDAGTRFRIVPARHRSRTAGTVLAVALIAIVLHSILGNPQWGWPVFAEWFLSPPVLSGLARTLVLTLLGAVSGLVLGAFVALARLSRSRLLSASAWTFVWLFRSIPLIVLLLILNNLGYLYEHVRLGVPFTDIVWLDTPTTDLISPFLAAVLGLTLHHAAFSAEVIRGGILAVDQGQLEAAAALGLPRGRQTTRIVLPQAMRAILPTAFNDLIMLAKGTSMVYVLAMPELFYTVQVIYRRNLEVIPLLMVATVWYLIILTVLSAIQVQVERHYARGALRNPPPSVITFALARLGVLWRRVASRHTASVAQAHGDSDTATIVAPRAGGEVAVHGVSKQFGMLRVLDNVSFVAPRGSVTAIIGPSGSGKSTLLRTINHLERVDDGFIDIDGELIGYRRDGDVLYELKERDVLSRRTAVGMVFQNFNLFPHLTVLENLVEAPVVVGGVTRDAAERIARTLLVRVGLADKADAYPRQLSGGQQQRVAIARALALRPKVLLFDEPTSALDPELVNEVLDVIKELARSGTTLVIVTHEIGFAREVADNVLFMERGRIVESGAPAVVLDAPSHPRTRAFLSRVL
;
A
#
# COMPACT_ATOMS: atom_id res chain seq x y z
N SER A 1 -68.63 7.79 2.75
CA SER A 1 -67.86 8.96 3.14
C SER A 1 -66.46 8.54 3.57
N SER A 2 -65.52 8.69 2.68
CA SER A 2 -64.11 8.49 2.89
C SER A 2 -63.47 9.75 3.50
N PRO A 3 -62.57 9.68 4.46
CA PRO A 3 -61.70 10.80 4.79
C PRO A 3 -60.41 10.73 3.96
N GLY A 4 -60.20 11.79 3.20
CA GLY A 4 -59.08 11.92 2.29
C GLY A 4 -57.76 12.06 2.99
N ALA A 5 -56.75 11.55 2.28
CA ALA A 5 -55.37 11.71 2.55
C ALA A 5 -54.92 13.19 2.59
N ARG A 6 -54.29 13.58 3.66
CA ARG A 6 -53.41 14.77 3.73
C ARG A 6 -52.11 14.34 4.34
N ASP A 7 -51.19 13.92 3.46
CA ASP A 7 -49.80 13.85 3.82
C ASP A 7 -49.02 14.78 2.90
N ALA A 8 -49.12 16.08 3.20
CA ALA A 8 -48.27 17.11 2.60
C ALA A 8 -46.99 17.13 3.43
N GLY A 9 -45.93 16.52 2.94
CA GLY A 9 -44.60 16.51 3.54
C GLY A 9 -44.15 17.89 3.96
N THR A 10 -44.24 18.20 5.22
CA THR A 10 -43.70 19.39 5.86
C THR A 10 -42.18 19.32 5.75
N ARG A 11 -41.58 20.04 4.77
CA ARG A 11 -40.14 20.23 4.70
C ARG A 11 -39.70 21.12 5.86
N PHE A 12 -39.22 20.53 6.95
CA PHE A 12 -38.65 21.27 8.06
C PHE A 12 -37.35 21.94 7.59
N ARG A 13 -37.26 23.28 7.78
CA ARG A 13 -36.04 24.05 7.55
C ARG A 13 -35.13 23.84 8.77
N ILE A 14 -34.07 23.08 8.61
CA ILE A 14 -33.08 22.88 9.67
C ILE A 14 -32.25 24.17 9.77
N VAL A 15 -32.39 24.89 10.89
CA VAL A 15 -31.58 26.08 11.21
C VAL A 15 -30.42 25.62 12.09
N PRO A 16 -29.15 25.77 11.64
CA PRO A 16 -28.01 25.35 12.45
C PRO A 16 -27.93 26.17 13.75
N ALA A 17 -27.61 25.50 14.86
CA ALA A 17 -27.46 26.13 16.16
C ALA A 17 -26.36 27.20 16.13
N ARG A 18 -26.68 28.42 16.59
CA ARG A 18 -25.70 29.50 16.71
C ARG A 18 -24.87 29.32 17.97
N HIS A 19 -23.61 28.92 17.81
CA HIS A 19 -22.65 28.80 18.92
C HIS A 19 -22.03 30.18 19.22
N ARG A 20 -22.60 30.91 20.18
CA ARG A 20 -22.09 32.23 20.58
C ARG A 20 -20.61 32.21 20.99
N SER A 21 -20.16 31.15 21.66
CA SER A 21 -18.75 30.97 22.03
C SER A 21 -17.80 30.90 20.82
N ARG A 22 -18.22 30.21 19.74
CA ARG A 22 -17.42 30.17 18.50
C ARG A 22 -17.34 31.51 17.81
N THR A 23 -18.44 32.27 17.79
CA THR A 23 -18.46 33.61 17.22
C THR A 23 -17.57 34.54 18.05
N ALA A 24 -17.70 34.55 19.38
CA ALA A 24 -16.82 35.32 20.27
C ALA A 24 -15.34 34.97 20.10
N GLY A 25 -14.99 33.65 20.03
CA GLY A 25 -13.62 33.20 19.75
C GLY A 25 -13.10 33.67 18.39
N THR A 26 -13.93 33.65 17.34
CA THR A 26 -13.56 34.16 16.02
C THR A 26 -13.31 35.66 16.03
N VAL A 27 -14.17 36.44 16.70
CA VAL A 27 -14.01 37.91 16.83
C VAL A 27 -12.73 38.23 17.59
N LEU A 28 -12.47 37.54 18.71
CA LEU A 28 -11.23 37.69 19.49
C LEU A 28 -9.99 37.40 18.65
N ALA A 29 -9.99 36.29 17.90
CA ALA A 29 -8.88 35.91 17.03
C ALA A 29 -8.64 36.96 15.93
N VAL A 30 -9.71 37.45 15.29
CA VAL A 30 -9.61 38.51 14.27
C VAL A 30 -9.08 39.82 14.88
N ALA A 31 -9.56 40.20 16.10
CA ALA A 31 -9.08 41.39 16.79
C ALA A 31 -7.57 41.26 17.15
N LEU A 32 -7.13 40.10 17.66
CA LEU A 32 -5.71 39.86 17.94
C LEU A 32 -4.86 39.95 16.68
N ILE A 33 -5.30 39.32 15.59
CA ILE A 33 -4.60 39.38 14.29
C ILE A 33 -4.53 40.84 13.80
N ALA A 34 -5.63 41.60 13.90
CA ALA A 34 -5.65 43.02 13.51
C ALA A 34 -4.69 43.88 14.34
N ILE A 35 -4.62 43.64 15.66
CA ILE A 35 -3.68 44.34 16.56
C ILE A 35 -2.22 44.02 16.18
N VAL A 36 -1.90 42.75 15.93
CA VAL A 36 -0.55 42.31 15.53
C VAL A 36 -0.18 42.96 14.17
N LEU A 37 -1.08 42.90 13.19
CA LEU A 37 -0.86 43.48 11.86
C LEU A 37 -0.69 45.01 11.95
N HIS A 38 -1.51 45.68 12.74
CA HIS A 38 -1.39 47.15 12.96
C HIS A 38 -0.04 47.50 13.60
N SER A 39 0.40 46.71 14.61
CA SER A 39 1.71 46.89 15.23
C SER A 39 2.87 46.70 14.26
N ILE A 40 2.80 45.66 13.39
CA ILE A 40 3.83 45.39 12.38
C ILE A 40 3.86 46.48 11.30
N LEU A 41 2.71 46.85 10.75
CA LEU A 41 2.63 47.83 9.67
C LEU A 41 2.90 49.28 10.13
N GLY A 42 2.51 49.60 11.37
CA GLY A 42 2.62 50.97 11.91
C GLY A 42 3.96 51.26 12.59
N ASN A 43 4.80 50.27 12.87
CA ASN A 43 6.08 50.48 13.54
C ASN A 43 7.21 50.77 12.54
N PRO A 44 7.82 51.96 12.52
CA PRO A 44 8.88 52.34 11.59
C PRO A 44 10.14 51.50 11.69
N GLN A 45 10.38 50.83 12.84
CA GLN A 45 11.54 49.95 13.07
C GLN A 45 11.55 48.70 12.17
N TRP A 46 10.42 48.35 11.55
CA TRP A 46 10.36 47.27 10.55
C TRP A 46 11.04 47.65 9.22
N GLY A 47 11.32 48.94 8.94
CA GLY A 47 12.08 49.36 7.79
C GLY A 47 11.46 48.96 6.44
N TRP A 48 10.15 49.13 6.27
CA TRP A 48 9.43 48.73 5.05
C TRP A 48 10.02 49.24 3.74
N PRO A 49 10.56 50.50 3.66
CA PRO A 49 11.24 50.98 2.46
C PRO A 49 12.48 50.15 2.11
N VAL A 50 13.31 49.82 3.12
CA VAL A 50 14.50 48.98 2.95
C VAL A 50 14.11 47.55 2.53
N PHE A 51 13.06 47.00 3.15
CA PHE A 51 12.52 45.70 2.74
C PHE A 51 12.14 45.71 1.25
N ALA A 52 11.39 46.71 0.79
CA ALA A 52 10.95 46.81 -0.61
C ALA A 52 12.11 46.96 -1.58
N GLU A 53 13.14 47.72 -1.22
CA GLU A 53 14.36 47.90 -2.01
C GLU A 53 15.09 46.60 -2.24
N TRP A 54 15.27 45.79 -1.18
CA TRP A 54 16.08 44.58 -1.23
C TRP A 54 15.31 43.32 -1.64
N PHE A 55 13.98 43.28 -1.52
CA PHE A 55 13.18 42.07 -1.73
C PHE A 55 13.37 41.44 -3.12
N LEU A 56 13.46 42.25 -4.18
CA LEU A 56 13.69 41.82 -5.56
C LEU A 56 15.09 42.19 -6.08
N SER A 57 16.00 42.55 -5.19
CA SER A 57 17.37 42.92 -5.60
C SER A 57 18.12 41.74 -6.24
N PRO A 58 18.97 41.98 -7.26
CA PRO A 58 19.70 40.93 -7.94
C PRO A 58 20.54 40.01 -7.01
N PRO A 59 21.23 40.53 -5.95
CA PRO A 59 21.95 39.67 -5.02
C PRO A 59 21.02 38.70 -4.27
N VAL A 60 19.85 39.17 -3.79
CA VAL A 60 18.88 38.35 -3.07
C VAL A 60 18.29 37.30 -3.99
N LEU A 61 17.90 37.64 -5.21
CA LEU A 61 17.37 36.69 -6.19
C LEU A 61 18.41 35.63 -6.60
N SER A 62 19.69 36.01 -6.71
CA SER A 62 20.75 35.03 -6.98
C SER A 62 20.98 34.08 -5.80
N GLY A 63 20.90 34.58 -4.56
CA GLY A 63 20.93 33.78 -3.34
C GLY A 63 19.73 32.82 -3.27
N LEU A 64 18.53 33.31 -3.58
CA LEU A 64 17.31 32.51 -3.68
C LEU A 64 17.46 31.37 -4.70
N ALA A 65 17.95 31.67 -5.90
CA ALA A 65 18.17 30.67 -6.94
C ALA A 65 19.11 29.55 -6.46
N ARG A 66 20.21 29.89 -5.75
CA ARG A 66 21.12 28.91 -5.18
C ARG A 66 20.47 28.07 -4.08
N THR A 67 19.66 28.67 -3.21
CA THR A 67 18.84 27.95 -2.21
C THR A 67 17.93 26.93 -2.87
N LEU A 68 17.25 27.30 -3.96
CA LEU A 68 16.40 26.38 -4.72
C LEU A 68 17.18 25.26 -5.39
N VAL A 69 18.35 25.56 -5.98
CA VAL A 69 19.24 24.55 -6.57
C VAL A 69 19.74 23.58 -5.51
N LEU A 70 20.20 24.05 -4.36
CA LEU A 70 20.63 23.20 -3.25
C LEU A 70 19.49 22.31 -2.73
N THR A 71 18.28 22.89 -2.58
CA THR A 71 17.10 22.12 -2.18
C THR A 71 16.78 21.04 -3.19
N LEU A 72 16.80 21.36 -4.49
CA LEU A 72 16.51 20.40 -5.55
C LEU A 72 17.56 19.27 -5.62
N LEU A 73 18.83 19.63 -5.64
CA LEU A 73 19.91 18.66 -5.70
C LEU A 73 19.92 17.76 -4.45
N GLY A 74 19.85 18.36 -3.26
CA GLY A 74 19.79 17.60 -2.00
C GLY A 74 18.58 16.69 -1.90
N ALA A 75 17.41 17.16 -2.36
CA ALA A 75 16.18 16.39 -2.35
C ALA A 75 16.23 15.20 -3.31
N VAL A 76 16.60 15.43 -4.58
CA VAL A 76 16.64 14.39 -5.61
C VAL A 76 17.70 13.35 -5.29
N SER A 77 18.94 13.77 -5.05
CA SER A 77 20.03 12.83 -4.74
C SER A 77 19.81 12.12 -3.40
N GLY A 78 19.30 12.83 -2.39
CA GLY A 78 18.97 12.25 -1.09
C GLY A 78 17.81 11.26 -1.16
N LEU A 79 16.76 11.55 -1.95
CA LEU A 79 15.66 10.60 -2.16
C LEU A 79 16.13 9.34 -2.90
N VAL A 80 16.95 9.49 -3.95
CA VAL A 80 17.49 8.36 -4.71
C VAL A 80 18.38 7.50 -3.80
N LEU A 81 19.34 8.10 -3.11
CA LEU A 81 20.21 7.37 -2.17
C LEU A 81 19.39 6.75 -1.03
N GLY A 82 18.42 7.48 -0.48
CA GLY A 82 17.51 6.99 0.56
C GLY A 82 16.70 5.78 0.11
N ALA A 83 16.24 5.76 -1.14
CA ALA A 83 15.55 4.59 -1.70
C ALA A 83 16.46 3.35 -1.77
N PHE A 84 17.70 3.51 -2.21
CA PHE A 84 18.69 2.41 -2.20
C PHE A 84 18.96 1.92 -0.77
N VAL A 85 19.17 2.82 0.17
CA VAL A 85 19.40 2.49 1.59
C VAL A 85 18.17 1.80 2.19
N ALA A 86 16.95 2.25 1.88
CA ALA A 86 15.70 1.60 2.34
C ALA A 86 15.59 0.16 1.82
N LEU A 87 15.88 -0.06 0.54
CA LEU A 87 15.87 -1.40 -0.05
C LEU A 87 16.96 -2.30 0.56
N ALA A 88 18.16 -1.75 0.81
CA ALA A 88 19.24 -2.45 1.49
C ALA A 88 18.84 -2.86 2.93
N ARG A 89 18.11 -1.99 3.66
CA ARG A 89 17.54 -2.27 4.99
C ARG A 89 16.53 -3.42 4.99
N LEU A 90 15.78 -3.59 3.91
CA LEU A 90 14.79 -4.65 3.72
C LEU A 90 15.40 -5.94 3.13
N SER A 91 16.70 -5.94 2.82
CA SER A 91 17.39 -7.09 2.25
C SER A 91 17.48 -8.25 3.24
N ARG A 92 17.43 -9.48 2.72
CA ARG A 92 17.70 -10.71 3.48
C ARG A 92 19.17 -10.88 3.86
N SER A 93 20.09 -10.18 3.22
CA SER A 93 21.51 -10.18 3.56
C SER A 93 21.73 -9.39 4.85
N ARG A 94 22.19 -10.09 5.90
CA ARG A 94 22.48 -9.47 7.21
C ARG A 94 23.54 -8.37 7.10
N LEU A 95 24.59 -8.59 6.27
CA LEU A 95 25.65 -7.60 6.07
C LEU A 95 25.10 -6.32 5.43
N LEU A 96 24.34 -6.45 4.35
CA LEU A 96 23.78 -5.30 3.65
C LEU A 96 22.78 -4.52 4.52
N SER A 97 21.92 -5.23 5.26
CA SER A 97 20.97 -4.61 6.17
C SER A 97 21.67 -3.91 7.34
N ALA A 98 22.73 -4.50 7.90
CA ALA A 98 23.51 -3.89 8.98
C ALA A 98 24.27 -2.65 8.51
N SER A 99 24.91 -2.69 7.34
CA SER A 99 25.62 -1.54 6.75
C SER A 99 24.65 -0.37 6.48
N ALA A 100 23.47 -0.67 5.93
CA ALA A 100 22.43 0.33 5.70
C ALA A 100 21.86 0.89 7.02
N TRP A 101 21.73 0.06 8.06
CA TRP A 101 21.35 0.51 9.40
C TRP A 101 22.38 1.48 9.98
N THR A 102 23.66 1.13 9.90
CA THR A 102 24.76 1.99 10.37
C THR A 102 24.78 3.32 9.65
N PHE A 103 24.57 3.33 8.32
CA PHE A 103 24.43 4.55 7.54
C PHE A 103 23.31 5.45 8.08
N VAL A 104 22.11 4.89 8.24
CA VAL A 104 20.94 5.65 8.74
C VAL A 104 21.20 6.18 10.15
N TRP A 105 21.71 5.32 11.04
CA TRP A 105 22.03 5.71 12.42
C TRP A 105 23.04 6.85 12.47
N LEU A 106 24.12 6.75 11.71
CA LEU A 106 25.19 7.74 11.66
C LEU A 106 24.69 9.11 11.19
N PHE A 107 24.11 9.16 9.99
CA PHE A 107 23.72 10.44 9.37
C PHE A 107 22.45 11.08 9.97
N ARG A 108 21.65 10.35 10.71
CA ARG A 108 20.57 10.94 11.53
C ARG A 108 21.06 11.47 12.87
N SER A 109 22.14 10.93 13.40
CA SER A 109 22.67 11.34 14.70
C SER A 109 23.57 12.58 14.63
N ILE A 110 24.18 12.84 13.48
CA ILE A 110 25.06 14.00 13.29
C ILE A 110 24.21 15.24 12.96
N PRO A 111 24.34 16.34 13.73
CA PRO A 111 23.70 17.61 13.36
C PRO A 111 24.16 18.09 11.97
N LEU A 112 23.20 18.57 11.14
CA LEU A 112 23.50 18.97 9.77
C LEU A 112 24.68 19.96 9.66
N ILE A 113 24.72 20.96 10.54
CA ILE A 113 25.79 21.98 10.55
C ILE A 113 27.19 21.35 10.78
N VAL A 114 27.26 20.34 11.67
CA VAL A 114 28.52 19.62 11.95
C VAL A 114 28.93 18.79 10.73
N LEU A 115 27.97 18.11 10.09
CA LEU A 115 28.21 17.33 8.90
C LEU A 115 28.75 18.21 7.75
N LEU A 116 28.14 19.39 7.54
CA LEU A 116 28.58 20.35 6.54
C LEU A 116 30.03 20.80 6.77
N LEU A 117 30.37 21.14 8.02
CA LEU A 117 31.73 21.55 8.40
C LEU A 117 32.74 20.42 8.20
N ILE A 118 32.41 19.18 8.62
CA ILE A 118 33.29 18.03 8.40
C ILE A 118 33.57 17.83 6.91
N LEU A 119 32.52 17.82 6.07
CA LEU A 119 32.66 17.61 4.63
C LEU A 119 33.48 18.71 3.96
N ASN A 120 33.27 19.96 4.35
CA ASN A 120 34.03 21.09 3.80
C ASN A 120 35.51 21.08 4.18
N ASN A 121 35.81 20.50 5.34
CA ASN A 121 37.17 20.46 5.90
C ASN A 121 37.86 19.09 5.71
N LEU A 122 37.32 18.21 4.86
CA LEU A 122 37.90 16.90 4.61
C LEU A 122 39.35 16.99 4.09
N GLY A 123 39.73 18.07 3.39
CA GLY A 123 41.08 18.32 2.93
C GLY A 123 42.13 18.41 4.06
N TYR A 124 41.73 18.76 5.30
CA TYR A 124 42.64 18.71 6.46
C TYR A 124 42.94 17.30 6.94
N LEU A 125 42.03 16.34 6.68
CA LEU A 125 42.21 14.94 7.08
C LEU A 125 42.84 14.12 5.96
N TYR A 126 42.50 14.43 4.72
CA TYR A 126 42.99 13.74 3.53
C TYR A 126 43.41 14.78 2.50
N GLU A 127 44.70 15.04 2.39
CA GLU A 127 45.25 16.03 1.44
C GLU A 127 44.93 15.69 -0.02
N HIS A 128 44.98 14.41 -0.37
CA HIS A 128 44.68 13.90 -1.70
C HIS A 128 43.68 12.76 -1.68
N VAL A 129 42.78 12.75 -2.63
CA VAL A 129 41.92 11.60 -2.95
C VAL A 129 42.62 10.79 -4.03
N ARG A 130 43.07 9.58 -3.65
CA ARG A 130 43.72 8.63 -4.56
C ARG A 130 42.79 7.47 -4.84
N LEU A 131 42.46 7.27 -6.11
CA LEU A 131 41.74 6.09 -6.58
C LEU A 131 42.73 5.24 -7.42
N GLY A 132 42.96 4.02 -7.00
CA GLY A 132 43.85 3.07 -7.63
C GLY A 132 43.60 1.66 -7.15
N VAL A 133 44.46 0.73 -7.56
CA VAL A 133 44.39 -0.64 -7.06
C VAL A 133 44.99 -0.69 -5.65
N PRO A 134 44.24 -1.13 -4.61
CA PRO A 134 44.75 -1.20 -3.26
C PRO A 134 46.06 -2.01 -3.18
N PHE A 135 47.04 -1.51 -2.44
CA PHE A 135 48.35 -2.13 -2.23
C PHE A 135 49.24 -2.22 -3.48
N THR A 136 49.00 -1.39 -4.53
CA THR A 136 49.81 -1.28 -5.73
C THR A 136 50.11 0.19 -6.07
N ASP A 137 51.11 0.44 -6.90
CA ASP A 137 51.47 1.80 -7.37
C ASP A 137 50.56 2.29 -8.53
N ILE A 138 49.54 1.52 -8.89
CA ILE A 138 48.61 1.89 -9.96
C ILE A 138 47.57 2.87 -9.44
N VAL A 139 47.76 4.15 -9.76
CA VAL A 139 46.86 5.25 -9.40
C VAL A 139 46.15 5.75 -10.65
N TRP A 140 44.82 5.74 -10.67
CA TRP A 140 44.00 6.26 -11.78
C TRP A 140 43.64 7.73 -11.59
N LEU A 141 43.51 8.14 -10.31
CA LEU A 141 43.18 9.52 -9.93
C LEU A 141 44.00 9.90 -8.70
N ASP A 142 44.71 11.01 -8.76
CA ASP A 142 45.34 11.66 -7.61
C ASP A 142 45.06 13.15 -7.72
N THR A 143 44.12 13.61 -6.89
CA THR A 143 43.65 15.00 -6.95
C THR A 143 43.60 15.55 -5.53
N PRO A 144 44.02 16.82 -5.30
CA PRO A 144 43.85 17.49 -4.02
C PRO A 144 42.38 17.48 -3.59
N THR A 145 42.14 17.11 -2.35
CA THR A 145 40.77 17.02 -1.80
C THR A 145 40.04 18.37 -1.85
N THR A 146 40.78 19.47 -1.66
CA THR A 146 40.24 20.83 -1.73
C THR A 146 39.74 21.22 -3.13
N ASP A 147 40.35 20.66 -4.19
CA ASP A 147 39.95 20.91 -5.58
C ASP A 147 38.73 20.07 -5.94
N LEU A 148 38.62 18.87 -5.35
CA LEU A 148 37.50 17.97 -5.58
C LEU A 148 36.27 18.41 -4.79
N ILE A 149 36.45 18.78 -3.50
CA ILE A 149 35.34 19.12 -2.60
C ILE A 149 35.26 20.64 -2.42
N SER A 150 34.62 21.32 -3.37
CA SER A 150 34.29 22.73 -3.24
C SER A 150 33.21 22.93 -2.15
N PRO A 151 33.05 24.13 -1.55
CA PRO A 151 31.98 24.42 -0.61
C PRO A 151 30.57 24.10 -1.14
N PHE A 152 30.37 24.24 -2.45
CA PHE A 152 29.12 23.86 -3.10
C PHE A 152 28.91 22.34 -3.06
N LEU A 153 29.93 21.56 -3.43
CA LEU A 153 29.83 20.09 -3.40
C LEU A 153 29.70 19.57 -1.97
N ALA A 154 30.42 20.16 -1.00
CA ALA A 154 30.29 19.84 0.42
C ALA A 154 28.84 20.08 0.91
N ALA A 155 28.24 21.21 0.51
CA ALA A 155 26.84 21.50 0.82
C ALA A 155 25.87 20.47 0.22
N VAL A 156 26.03 20.16 -1.09
CA VAL A 156 25.18 19.17 -1.76
C VAL A 156 25.34 17.78 -1.12
N LEU A 157 26.56 17.33 -0.84
CA LEU A 157 26.82 16.06 -0.20
C LEU A 157 26.23 15.99 1.22
N GLY A 158 26.42 17.05 2.02
CA GLY A 158 25.88 17.10 3.38
C GLY A 158 24.36 17.03 3.40
N LEU A 159 23.71 17.83 2.54
CA LEU A 159 22.25 17.81 2.39
C LEU A 159 21.76 16.46 1.87
N THR A 160 22.46 15.85 0.90
CA THR A 160 22.16 14.53 0.34
C THR A 160 22.22 13.43 1.39
N LEU A 161 23.34 13.32 2.11
CA LEU A 161 23.55 12.27 3.13
C LEU A 161 22.55 12.39 4.27
N HIS A 162 22.33 13.62 4.74
CA HIS A 162 21.35 13.91 5.77
C HIS A 162 19.94 13.52 5.31
N HIS A 163 19.49 14.03 4.15
CA HIS A 163 18.16 13.75 3.61
C HIS A 163 17.97 12.27 3.27
N ALA A 164 18.99 11.59 2.75
CA ALA A 164 18.94 10.17 2.43
C ALA A 164 18.67 9.29 3.66
N ALA A 165 19.28 9.62 4.80
CA ALA A 165 19.07 8.88 6.03
C ALA A 165 17.62 8.98 6.56
N PHE A 166 16.99 10.16 6.44
CA PHE A 166 15.57 10.35 6.80
C PHE A 166 14.65 9.68 5.77
N SER A 167 14.86 9.93 4.49
CA SER A 167 14.06 9.34 3.39
C SER A 167 14.11 7.81 3.41
N ALA A 168 15.25 7.20 3.78
CA ALA A 168 15.37 5.74 3.88
C ALA A 168 14.40 5.16 4.91
N GLU A 169 14.25 5.76 6.08
CA GLU A 169 13.32 5.28 7.11
C GLU A 169 11.86 5.54 6.73
N VAL A 170 11.57 6.68 6.10
CA VAL A 170 10.22 6.99 5.60
C VAL A 170 9.79 5.97 4.54
N ILE A 171 10.65 5.68 3.56
CA ILE A 171 10.38 4.70 2.51
C ILE A 171 10.23 3.29 3.11
N ARG A 172 11.15 2.88 4.00
CA ARG A 172 11.08 1.58 4.67
C ARG A 172 9.79 1.44 5.48
N GLY A 173 9.44 2.44 6.28
CA GLY A 173 8.22 2.46 7.07
C GLY A 173 6.96 2.38 6.22
N GLY A 174 6.92 3.11 5.11
CA GLY A 174 5.80 3.07 4.17
C GLY A 174 5.63 1.72 3.46
N ILE A 175 6.74 1.05 3.11
CA ILE A 175 6.68 -0.30 2.52
C ILE A 175 6.17 -1.32 3.56
N LEU A 176 6.64 -1.24 4.81
CA LEU A 176 6.21 -2.13 5.90
C LEU A 176 4.78 -1.86 6.38
N ALA A 177 4.22 -0.69 6.10
CA ALA A 177 2.84 -0.35 6.44
C ALA A 177 1.81 -1.02 5.51
N VAL A 178 2.24 -1.60 4.39
CA VAL A 178 1.35 -2.35 3.49
C VAL A 178 1.00 -3.68 4.14
N ASP A 179 -0.30 -3.96 4.25
CA ASP A 179 -0.82 -5.19 4.83
C ASP A 179 -0.28 -6.43 4.13
N GLN A 180 0.20 -7.41 4.91
CA GLN A 180 0.81 -8.63 4.40
C GLN A 180 -0.19 -9.48 3.59
N GLY A 181 -1.47 -9.44 3.93
CA GLY A 181 -2.53 -10.10 3.18
C GLY A 181 -2.62 -9.65 1.73
N GLN A 182 -2.23 -8.39 1.43
CA GLN A 182 -2.15 -7.88 0.06
C GLN A 182 -1.05 -8.57 -0.75
N LEU A 183 0.10 -8.81 -0.12
CA LEU A 183 1.21 -9.54 -0.75
C LEU A 183 0.87 -11.02 -0.95
N GLU A 184 0.21 -11.62 0.02
CA GLU A 184 -0.25 -13.00 -0.06
C GLU A 184 -1.30 -13.19 -1.17
N ALA A 185 -2.28 -12.28 -1.25
CA ALA A 185 -3.26 -12.29 -2.33
C ALA A 185 -2.62 -12.14 -3.71
N ALA A 186 -1.66 -11.21 -3.84
CA ALA A 186 -0.92 -11.03 -5.08
C ALA A 186 -0.08 -12.27 -5.45
N ALA A 187 0.54 -12.92 -4.46
CA ALA A 187 1.29 -14.16 -4.64
C ALA A 187 0.37 -15.34 -4.99
N ALA A 188 -0.79 -15.46 -4.35
CA ALA A 188 -1.80 -16.49 -4.64
C ALA A 188 -2.33 -16.39 -6.08
N LEU A 189 -2.45 -15.18 -6.61
CA LEU A 189 -2.81 -14.93 -8.01
C LEU A 189 -1.66 -15.17 -8.99
N GLY A 190 -0.50 -15.64 -8.55
CA GLY A 190 0.65 -15.92 -9.40
C GLY A 190 1.36 -14.68 -9.94
N LEU A 191 1.08 -13.47 -9.43
CA LEU A 191 1.72 -12.23 -9.90
C LEU A 191 3.24 -12.26 -9.65
N PRO A 192 4.07 -11.93 -10.64
CA PRO A 192 5.53 -11.87 -10.47
C PRO A 192 5.92 -10.75 -9.50
N ARG A 193 7.04 -10.91 -8.77
CA ARG A 193 7.48 -9.97 -7.70
C ARG A 193 7.57 -8.53 -8.16
N GLY A 194 8.10 -8.27 -9.36
CA GLY A 194 8.14 -6.92 -9.91
C GLY A 194 6.75 -6.29 -10.00
N ARG A 195 5.75 -7.06 -10.41
CA ARG A 195 4.35 -6.61 -10.50
C ARG A 195 3.73 -6.43 -9.11
N GLN A 196 4.00 -7.34 -8.18
CA GLN A 196 3.59 -7.19 -6.78
C GLN A 196 4.11 -5.86 -6.21
N THR A 197 5.40 -5.56 -6.41
CA THR A 197 6.01 -4.32 -5.93
C THR A 197 5.43 -3.09 -6.60
N THR A 198 5.39 -3.04 -7.94
CA THR A 198 5.03 -1.82 -8.69
C THR A 198 3.53 -1.55 -8.73
N ARG A 199 2.68 -2.58 -8.79
CA ARG A 199 1.23 -2.43 -8.95
C ARG A 199 0.47 -2.55 -7.63
N ILE A 200 0.98 -3.30 -6.65
CA ILE A 200 0.27 -3.55 -5.39
C ILE A 200 0.91 -2.80 -4.22
N VAL A 201 2.22 -3.01 -3.97
CA VAL A 201 2.88 -2.43 -2.79
C VAL A 201 3.11 -0.93 -2.96
N LEU A 202 3.77 -0.53 -4.05
CA LEU A 202 4.20 0.86 -4.24
C LEU A 202 3.05 1.88 -4.20
N PRO A 203 1.89 1.67 -4.89
CA PRO A 203 0.79 2.63 -4.81
C PRO A 203 0.20 2.78 -3.40
N GLN A 204 0.22 1.71 -2.60
CA GLN A 204 -0.24 1.74 -1.22
C GLN A 204 0.81 2.36 -0.29
N ALA A 205 2.08 1.97 -0.42
CA ALA A 205 3.20 2.53 0.33
C ALA A 205 3.34 4.04 0.11
N MET A 206 3.16 4.52 -1.13
CA MET A 206 3.23 5.95 -1.46
C MET A 206 2.22 6.81 -0.68
N ARG A 207 1.09 6.25 -0.29
CA ARG A 207 0.12 6.97 0.57
C ARG A 207 0.67 7.27 1.97
N ALA A 208 1.48 6.37 2.50
CA ALA A 208 2.14 6.55 3.79
C ALA A 208 3.46 7.36 3.65
N ILE A 209 4.18 7.18 2.54
CA ILE A 209 5.47 7.83 2.27
C ILE A 209 5.30 9.32 1.97
N LEU A 210 4.40 9.68 1.06
CA LEU A 210 4.33 11.03 0.50
C LEU A 210 4.13 12.14 1.54
N PRO A 211 3.20 12.04 2.51
CA PRO A 211 3.01 13.10 3.49
C PRO A 211 4.29 13.39 4.29
N THR A 212 4.97 12.32 4.73
CA THR A 212 6.21 12.44 5.52
C THR A 212 7.39 12.90 4.65
N ALA A 213 7.51 12.38 3.42
CA ALA A 213 8.57 12.78 2.48
C ALA A 213 8.46 14.28 2.10
N PHE A 214 7.25 14.81 1.93
CA PHE A 214 7.07 16.26 1.72
C PHE A 214 7.41 17.09 2.95
N ASN A 215 7.09 16.61 4.16
CA ASN A 215 7.53 17.27 5.37
C ASN A 215 9.07 17.29 5.47
N ASP A 216 9.73 16.19 5.14
CA ASP A 216 11.20 16.12 5.12
C ASP A 216 11.79 17.03 4.04
N LEU A 217 11.15 17.17 2.88
CA LEU A 217 11.53 18.13 1.84
C LEU A 217 11.41 19.59 2.32
N ILE A 218 10.34 19.91 3.02
CA ILE A 218 10.14 21.23 3.65
C ILE A 218 11.25 21.49 4.69
N MET A 219 11.58 20.50 5.51
CA MET A 219 12.68 20.61 6.48
C MET A 219 14.04 20.76 5.80
N LEU A 220 14.28 20.05 4.69
CA LEU A 220 15.50 20.20 3.88
C LEU A 220 15.61 21.61 3.32
N ALA A 221 14.52 22.16 2.75
CA ALA A 221 14.49 23.54 2.22
C ALA A 221 14.85 24.59 3.29
N LYS A 222 14.37 24.42 4.53
CA LYS A 222 14.81 25.23 5.67
C LYS A 222 16.27 24.97 6.03
N GLY A 223 16.69 23.70 6.01
CA GLY A 223 18.04 23.27 6.34
C GLY A 223 19.12 23.84 5.42
N THR A 224 18.77 24.24 4.18
CA THR A 224 19.72 24.93 3.29
C THR A 224 20.26 26.23 3.89
N SER A 225 19.52 26.90 4.79
CA SER A 225 20.02 28.08 5.50
C SER A 225 21.27 27.79 6.35
N MET A 226 21.45 26.52 6.82
CA MET A 226 22.65 26.16 7.60
C MET A 226 23.92 26.10 6.75
N VAL A 227 23.80 26.10 5.42
CA VAL A 227 24.92 26.16 4.50
C VAL A 227 25.69 27.47 4.60
N TYR A 228 25.10 28.51 5.23
CA TYR A 228 25.78 29.79 5.48
C TYR A 228 27.14 29.62 6.18
N VAL A 229 27.30 28.54 6.98
CA VAL A 229 28.54 28.25 7.71
C VAL A 229 29.73 27.99 6.76
N LEU A 230 29.46 27.57 5.53
CA LEU A 230 30.47 27.37 4.48
C LEU A 230 30.79 28.65 3.71
N ALA A 231 30.35 29.81 4.18
CA ALA A 231 30.44 31.12 3.50
C ALA A 231 29.89 31.10 2.06
N MET A 232 28.98 30.19 1.76
CA MET A 232 28.38 30.05 0.45
C MET A 232 27.21 31.04 0.27
N PRO A 233 27.17 31.82 -0.81
CA PRO A 233 26.19 32.90 -1.00
C PRO A 233 24.80 32.36 -1.43
N GLU A 234 24.16 31.53 -0.58
CA GLU A 234 22.75 31.20 -0.64
C GLU A 234 21.91 32.35 -0.04
N LEU A 235 20.59 32.21 0.01
CA LEU A 235 19.68 33.29 0.41
C LEU A 235 20.03 33.90 1.78
N PHE A 236 20.18 33.05 2.83
CA PHE A 236 20.41 33.54 4.19
C PHE A 236 21.78 34.19 4.36
N TYR A 237 22.84 33.57 3.81
CA TYR A 237 24.19 34.14 3.83
C TYR A 237 24.25 35.47 3.05
N THR A 238 23.61 35.54 1.89
CA THR A 238 23.55 36.78 1.10
C THR A 238 22.93 37.93 1.89
N VAL A 239 21.77 37.67 2.50
CA VAL A 239 21.09 38.63 3.37
C VAL A 239 21.97 39.02 4.55
N GLN A 240 22.67 38.03 5.16
CA GLN A 240 23.59 38.27 6.27
C GLN A 240 24.75 39.20 5.90
N VAL A 241 25.35 39.02 4.74
CA VAL A 241 26.44 39.86 4.25
C VAL A 241 25.94 41.29 4.03
N ILE A 242 24.74 41.48 3.50
CA ILE A 242 24.14 42.80 3.25
C ILE A 242 23.87 43.53 4.58
N TYR A 243 23.17 42.90 5.54
CA TYR A 243 22.84 43.56 6.79
C TYR A 243 24.06 43.85 7.68
N ARG A 244 25.15 43.12 7.54
CA ARG A 244 26.40 43.43 8.22
C ARG A 244 27.11 44.67 7.66
N ARG A 245 26.78 45.08 6.41
CA ARG A 245 27.35 46.25 5.78
C ARG A 245 26.52 47.51 6.00
N ASN A 246 25.18 47.39 5.92
CA ASN A 246 24.28 48.53 6.05
C ASN A 246 23.61 48.68 7.42
N LEU A 247 23.83 47.68 8.35
CA LEU A 247 23.28 47.61 9.69
C LEU A 247 21.73 47.51 9.75
N GLU A 248 21.08 47.25 8.63
CA GLU A 248 19.63 47.12 8.49
C GLU A 248 19.20 45.64 8.74
N VAL A 249 19.35 45.20 9.99
CA VAL A 249 19.21 43.75 10.34
C VAL A 249 17.77 43.29 10.18
N ILE A 250 16.78 43.98 10.76
CA ILE A 250 15.38 43.52 10.81
C ILE A 250 14.75 43.50 9.41
N PRO A 251 14.82 44.58 8.58
CA PRO A 251 14.24 44.57 7.24
C PRO A 251 14.79 43.44 6.36
N LEU A 252 16.11 43.17 6.44
CA LEU A 252 16.74 42.15 5.61
C LEU A 252 16.46 40.72 6.10
N LEU A 253 16.38 40.50 7.41
CA LEU A 253 15.88 39.20 7.92
C LEU A 253 14.43 38.95 7.51
N MET A 254 13.60 39.99 7.42
CA MET A 254 12.24 39.89 6.86
C MET A 254 12.26 39.48 5.39
N VAL A 255 13.16 40.03 4.57
CA VAL A 255 13.33 39.59 3.17
C VAL A 255 13.57 38.10 3.09
N ALA A 256 14.53 37.58 3.86
CA ALA A 256 14.80 36.13 3.91
C ALA A 256 13.56 35.34 4.39
N THR A 257 12.92 35.78 5.47
CA THR A 257 11.74 35.14 6.04
C THR A 257 10.60 35.05 5.03
N VAL A 258 10.28 36.14 4.33
CA VAL A 258 9.19 36.14 3.35
C VAL A 258 9.49 35.21 2.17
N TRP A 259 10.74 35.19 1.68
CA TRP A 259 11.13 34.25 0.63
C TRP A 259 11.03 32.79 1.08
N TYR A 260 11.49 32.45 2.30
CA TYR A 260 11.28 31.09 2.84
C TYR A 260 9.79 30.76 2.99
N LEU A 261 8.95 31.69 3.46
CA LEU A 261 7.51 31.48 3.52
C LEU A 261 6.89 31.21 2.15
N ILE A 262 7.33 31.92 1.11
CA ILE A 262 6.88 31.68 -0.28
C ILE A 262 7.28 30.28 -0.74
N ILE A 263 8.56 29.90 -0.58
CA ILE A 263 9.05 28.56 -0.95
C ILE A 263 8.22 27.48 -0.26
N LEU A 264 8.04 27.60 1.07
CA LEU A 264 7.34 26.59 1.85
C LEU A 264 5.84 26.53 1.52
N THR A 265 5.22 27.67 1.20
CA THR A 265 3.81 27.72 0.77
C THR A 265 3.63 27.01 -0.57
N VAL A 266 4.55 27.23 -1.52
CA VAL A 266 4.54 26.54 -2.81
C VAL A 266 4.73 25.03 -2.63
N LEU A 267 5.71 24.60 -1.82
CA LEU A 267 5.94 23.19 -1.53
C LEU A 267 4.73 22.53 -0.87
N SER A 268 4.10 23.22 0.11
CA SER A 268 2.89 22.73 0.78
C SER A 268 1.69 22.64 -0.17
N ALA A 269 1.55 23.57 -1.12
CA ALA A 269 0.51 23.50 -2.13
C ALA A 269 0.71 22.29 -3.08
N ILE A 270 1.96 22.03 -3.48
CA ILE A 270 2.32 20.85 -4.29
C ILE A 270 2.03 19.58 -3.48
N GLN A 271 2.44 19.52 -2.21
CA GLN A 271 2.17 18.40 -1.29
C GLN A 271 0.69 18.03 -1.30
N VAL A 272 -0.19 18.98 -1.02
CA VAL A 272 -1.64 18.75 -0.98
C VAL A 272 -2.17 18.20 -2.30
N GLN A 273 -1.64 18.64 -3.44
CA GLN A 273 -2.08 18.15 -4.75
C GLN A 273 -1.61 16.72 -5.02
N VAL A 274 -0.37 16.38 -4.64
CA VAL A 274 0.20 15.04 -4.79
C VAL A 274 -0.49 14.06 -3.84
N GLU A 275 -0.68 14.41 -2.57
CA GLU A 275 -1.39 13.57 -1.60
C GLU A 275 -2.80 13.21 -2.08
N ARG A 276 -3.52 14.16 -2.69
CA ARG A 276 -4.86 13.91 -3.25
C ARG A 276 -4.85 12.91 -4.39
N HIS A 277 -3.84 12.98 -5.25
CA HIS A 277 -3.73 12.03 -6.36
C HIS A 277 -3.62 10.59 -5.84
N TYR A 278 -2.79 10.37 -4.81
CA TYR A 278 -2.59 9.05 -4.22
C TYR A 278 -3.68 8.65 -3.19
N ALA A 279 -4.42 9.60 -2.64
CA ALA A 279 -5.55 9.32 -1.74
C ALA A 279 -6.79 8.75 -2.45
N ARG A 280 -6.82 8.73 -3.79
CA ARG A 280 -7.90 8.11 -4.57
C ARG A 280 -8.03 6.64 -4.14
N GLY A 281 -9.24 6.23 -3.80
CA GLY A 281 -9.49 4.88 -3.30
C GLY A 281 -9.24 4.69 -1.78
N ALA A 282 -8.64 5.62 -1.01
CA ALA A 282 -8.41 5.50 0.43
C ALA A 282 -9.42 6.25 1.32
N LEU A 283 -9.95 7.39 0.87
CA LEU A 283 -10.90 8.19 1.64
C LEU A 283 -12.29 8.13 1.01
N ARG A 284 -13.32 7.95 1.83
CA ARG A 284 -14.73 7.93 1.39
C ARG A 284 -15.15 9.29 0.80
N ASN A 285 -14.63 10.39 1.38
CA ASN A 285 -14.78 11.76 0.88
C ASN A 285 -13.44 12.49 1.03
N PRO A 286 -12.66 12.67 -0.05
CA PRO A 286 -11.44 13.46 0.03
C PRO A 286 -11.78 14.91 0.39
N PRO A 287 -11.02 15.57 1.29
CA PRO A 287 -11.28 16.95 1.67
C PRO A 287 -11.21 17.86 0.42
N PRO A 288 -12.08 18.87 0.32
CA PRO A 288 -12.07 19.81 -0.80
C PRO A 288 -10.72 20.54 -0.87
N SER A 289 -10.21 20.80 -2.09
CA SER A 289 -8.97 21.57 -2.26
C SER A 289 -9.14 22.99 -1.77
N VAL A 290 -8.10 23.56 -1.16
CA VAL A 290 -8.07 24.98 -0.85
C VAL A 290 -8.28 25.79 -2.14
N ILE A 291 -7.71 25.33 -3.24
CA ILE A 291 -7.90 25.91 -4.59
C ILE A 291 -9.33 25.70 -5.07
N THR A 292 -9.94 24.52 -4.92
CA THR A 292 -11.34 24.28 -5.29
C THR A 292 -12.30 25.00 -4.34
N PHE A 293 -11.93 25.21 -3.08
CA PHE A 293 -12.72 26.00 -2.13
C PHE A 293 -12.66 27.50 -2.49
N ALA A 294 -11.49 28.02 -2.85
CA ALA A 294 -11.33 29.38 -3.35
C ALA A 294 -12.01 29.59 -4.71
N LEU A 295 -11.82 28.66 -5.66
CA LEU A 295 -12.49 28.70 -6.96
C LEU A 295 -14.00 28.41 -6.86
N ALA A 296 -14.47 27.61 -5.91
CA ALA A 296 -15.89 27.39 -5.67
C ALA A 296 -16.56 28.65 -5.08
N ARG A 297 -15.85 29.45 -4.27
CA ARG A 297 -16.34 30.77 -3.84
C ARG A 297 -16.35 31.78 -4.98
N LEU A 298 -15.39 31.72 -5.90
CA LEU A 298 -15.40 32.50 -7.15
C LEU A 298 -16.36 31.92 -8.20
N GLY A 299 -16.57 30.62 -8.21
CA GLY A 299 -17.39 29.88 -9.19
C GLY A 299 -18.89 29.79 -8.85
N VAL A 300 -19.35 30.36 -7.72
CA VAL A 300 -20.79 30.52 -7.43
C VAL A 300 -21.47 31.46 -8.46
N LEU A 301 -20.71 32.25 -9.19
CA LEU A 301 -21.20 33.06 -10.33
C LEU A 301 -21.29 32.30 -11.66
N TRP A 302 -20.70 31.08 -11.82
CA TRP A 302 -20.63 30.41 -13.15
C TRP A 302 -21.43 29.10 -13.26
N ARG A 303 -22.11 28.61 -12.22
CA ARG A 303 -22.87 27.35 -12.25
C ARG A 303 -24.37 27.49 -12.57
N ARG A 304 -24.75 28.43 -13.46
CA ARG A 304 -26.11 28.45 -14.05
C ARG A 304 -26.21 27.87 -15.46
N VAL A 305 -25.13 27.35 -16.05
CA VAL A 305 -25.12 26.95 -17.48
C VAL A 305 -24.40 25.61 -17.72
N ALA A 306 -24.55 24.58 -16.96
CA ALA A 306 -24.16 23.24 -17.46
C ALA A 306 -24.73 22.12 -16.60
N SER A 307 -26.00 21.81 -16.78
CA SER A 307 -26.56 20.52 -16.40
C SER A 307 -27.31 19.96 -17.58
N ARG A 308 -26.71 18.98 -18.25
CA ARG A 308 -27.38 17.92 -19.06
C ARG A 308 -26.34 17.08 -19.76
N HIS A 309 -25.97 15.97 -19.16
CA HIS A 309 -25.60 14.78 -19.92
C HIS A 309 -26.11 13.58 -19.14
N THR A 310 -27.21 13.07 -19.60
CA THR A 310 -27.78 11.77 -19.25
C THR A 310 -26.91 10.68 -19.87
N ALA A 311 -26.36 9.81 -19.04
CA ALA A 311 -25.68 8.61 -19.49
C ALA A 311 -26.72 7.59 -19.97
N SER A 312 -26.67 7.24 -21.24
CA SER A 312 -27.40 6.14 -21.85
C SER A 312 -26.80 4.81 -21.39
N VAL A 313 -27.62 3.97 -20.78
CA VAL A 313 -27.28 2.58 -20.46
C VAL A 313 -27.36 1.80 -21.78
N ALA A 314 -26.22 1.43 -22.32
CA ALA A 314 -26.15 0.49 -23.42
C ALA A 314 -26.40 -0.92 -22.91
N GLN A 315 -27.49 -1.54 -23.37
CA GLN A 315 -27.76 -2.97 -23.20
C GLN A 315 -26.73 -3.78 -23.99
N ALA A 316 -25.91 -4.54 -23.28
CA ALA A 316 -24.98 -5.47 -23.90
C ALA A 316 -25.74 -6.68 -24.45
N HIS A 317 -25.70 -6.87 -25.79
CA HIS A 317 -26.09 -8.09 -26.42
C HIS A 317 -25.08 -9.18 -26.10
N GLY A 318 -25.57 -10.33 -25.60
CA GLY A 318 -24.73 -11.46 -25.25
C GLY A 318 -24.19 -12.18 -26.50
N ASP A 319 -22.86 -12.13 -26.65
CA ASP A 319 -22.16 -12.96 -27.60
C ASP A 319 -21.96 -14.38 -27.02
N SER A 320 -22.32 -15.39 -27.81
CA SER A 320 -22.24 -16.81 -27.46
C SER A 320 -20.80 -17.32 -27.17
N ASP A 321 -19.78 -16.57 -27.57
CA ASP A 321 -18.37 -16.89 -27.30
C ASP A 321 -17.96 -16.64 -25.83
N THR A 322 -18.69 -15.80 -25.10
CA THR A 322 -18.38 -15.47 -23.70
C THR A 322 -18.71 -16.63 -22.75
N ALA A 323 -19.69 -17.44 -23.05
CA ALA A 323 -20.11 -18.57 -22.22
C ALA A 323 -19.02 -19.66 -22.11
N THR A 324 -18.28 -19.90 -23.20
CA THR A 324 -17.18 -20.89 -23.26
C THR A 324 -15.93 -20.40 -22.52
N ILE A 325 -15.72 -19.07 -22.45
CA ILE A 325 -14.55 -18.46 -21.78
C ILE A 325 -14.67 -18.51 -20.26
N VAL A 326 -15.88 -18.54 -19.71
CA VAL A 326 -16.17 -18.44 -18.27
C VAL A 326 -16.53 -19.80 -17.64
N ALA A 327 -16.70 -20.86 -18.44
CA ALA A 327 -16.95 -22.18 -17.90
C ALA A 327 -15.78 -22.64 -17.00
N PRO A 328 -16.06 -23.17 -15.78
CA PRO A 328 -15.01 -23.75 -14.93
C PRO A 328 -14.24 -24.84 -15.70
N ARG A 329 -12.93 -24.93 -15.45
CA ARG A 329 -12.19 -26.12 -15.88
C ARG A 329 -12.72 -27.31 -15.08
N ALA A 330 -12.64 -28.52 -15.64
CA ALA A 330 -12.88 -29.72 -14.86
C ALA A 330 -12.00 -29.70 -13.60
N GLY A 331 -12.60 -29.97 -12.44
CA GLY A 331 -11.89 -29.95 -11.15
C GLY A 331 -10.62 -30.79 -11.19
N GLY A 332 -9.60 -30.42 -10.39
CA GLY A 332 -8.37 -31.17 -10.21
C GLY A 332 -8.40 -31.94 -8.88
N GLU A 333 -7.78 -33.12 -8.84
CA GLU A 333 -7.55 -33.84 -7.59
C GLU A 333 -6.46 -33.13 -6.77
N VAL A 334 -6.64 -33.02 -5.46
CA VAL A 334 -5.60 -32.53 -4.53
C VAL A 334 -5.18 -33.69 -3.64
N ALA A 335 -3.91 -34.07 -3.70
CA ALA A 335 -3.34 -35.08 -2.81
C ALA A 335 -2.27 -34.46 -1.90
N VAL A 336 -2.44 -34.66 -0.60
CA VAL A 336 -1.55 -34.18 0.46
C VAL A 336 -0.89 -35.39 1.12
N HIS A 337 0.45 -35.45 1.10
CA HIS A 337 1.22 -36.62 1.50
C HIS A 337 2.16 -36.29 2.67
N GLY A 338 1.82 -36.68 3.87
CA GLY A 338 2.68 -36.61 5.05
C GLY A 338 3.17 -35.20 5.42
N VAL A 339 2.37 -34.20 5.14
CA VAL A 339 2.79 -32.80 5.28
C VAL A 339 2.99 -32.42 6.74
N SER A 340 4.19 -31.90 7.03
CA SER A 340 4.54 -31.32 8.33
C SER A 340 5.03 -29.88 8.16
N LYS A 341 4.71 -29.02 9.15
CA LYS A 341 5.13 -27.63 9.19
C LYS A 341 5.42 -27.16 10.60
N GLN A 342 6.56 -26.46 10.76
CA GLN A 342 7.01 -25.92 12.03
C GLN A 342 7.34 -24.43 11.89
N PHE A 343 6.97 -23.64 12.88
CA PHE A 343 7.36 -22.23 13.03
C PHE A 343 8.17 -22.07 14.31
N GLY A 344 9.48 -21.89 14.18
CA GLY A 344 10.38 -21.90 15.33
C GLY A 344 10.31 -23.24 16.08
N MET A 345 9.87 -23.23 17.34
CA MET A 345 9.69 -24.45 18.15
C MET A 345 8.28 -25.05 18.05
N LEU A 346 7.34 -24.36 17.40
CA LEU A 346 5.93 -24.79 17.34
C LEU A 346 5.68 -25.60 16.07
N ARG A 347 5.34 -26.89 16.23
CA ARG A 347 4.85 -27.74 15.15
C ARG A 347 3.37 -27.46 14.94
N VAL A 348 3.01 -26.89 13.77
CA VAL A 348 1.64 -26.48 13.41
C VAL A 348 0.93 -27.53 12.58
N LEU A 349 1.65 -28.26 11.71
CA LEU A 349 1.16 -29.44 10.99
C LEU A 349 2.08 -30.62 11.31
N ASP A 350 1.49 -31.77 11.50
CA ASP A 350 2.19 -33.00 11.91
C ASP A 350 1.68 -34.22 11.15
N ASN A 351 2.39 -34.58 10.08
CA ASN A 351 2.13 -35.74 9.22
C ASN A 351 0.70 -35.79 8.66
N VAL A 352 0.24 -34.67 8.06
CA VAL A 352 -1.11 -34.53 7.50
C VAL A 352 -1.17 -35.17 6.12
N SER A 353 -2.12 -36.09 5.92
CA SER A 353 -2.35 -36.77 4.63
C SER A 353 -3.86 -36.87 4.35
N PHE A 354 -4.28 -36.44 3.16
CA PHE A 354 -5.64 -36.65 2.65
C PHE A 354 -5.68 -36.47 1.13
N VAL A 355 -6.78 -36.91 0.52
CA VAL A 355 -7.09 -36.66 -0.88
C VAL A 355 -8.43 -35.96 -0.98
N ALA A 356 -8.49 -34.85 -1.73
CA ALA A 356 -9.73 -34.23 -2.18
C ALA A 356 -9.97 -34.64 -3.65
N PRO A 357 -10.95 -35.51 -3.91
CA PRO A 357 -11.22 -36.01 -5.25
C PRO A 357 -11.62 -34.91 -6.23
N ARG A 358 -11.42 -35.15 -7.49
CA ARG A 358 -11.77 -34.21 -8.56
C ARG A 358 -13.26 -33.89 -8.53
N GLY A 359 -13.58 -32.59 -8.53
CA GLY A 359 -14.96 -32.08 -8.52
C GLY A 359 -15.70 -32.24 -7.19
N SER A 360 -15.01 -32.68 -6.12
CA SER A 360 -15.60 -32.83 -4.79
C SER A 360 -15.40 -31.60 -3.91
N VAL A 361 -16.20 -31.52 -2.85
CA VAL A 361 -16.10 -30.53 -1.79
C VAL A 361 -15.54 -31.20 -0.52
N THR A 362 -14.36 -30.79 -0.09
CA THR A 362 -13.75 -31.21 1.18
C THR A 362 -13.85 -30.07 2.20
N ALA A 363 -14.60 -30.29 3.28
CA ALA A 363 -14.69 -29.33 4.39
C ALA A 363 -13.67 -29.69 5.48
N ILE A 364 -12.91 -28.70 5.95
CA ILE A 364 -11.97 -28.82 7.08
C ILE A 364 -12.53 -28.06 8.27
N ILE A 365 -12.82 -28.79 9.35
CA ILE A 365 -13.36 -28.23 10.59
C ILE A 365 -12.41 -28.50 11.77
N GLY A 366 -12.58 -27.78 12.87
CA GLY A 366 -11.78 -27.96 14.09
C GLY A 366 -11.58 -26.66 14.87
N PRO A 367 -11.02 -26.73 16.08
CA PRO A 367 -10.80 -25.56 16.92
C PRO A 367 -9.84 -24.55 16.30
N SER A 368 -9.93 -23.28 16.75
CA SER A 368 -8.96 -22.26 16.36
C SER A 368 -7.55 -22.67 16.77
N GLY A 369 -6.57 -22.37 15.90
CA GLY A 369 -5.17 -22.77 16.12
C GLY A 369 -4.86 -24.25 15.84
N SER A 370 -5.79 -25.05 15.26
CA SER A 370 -5.52 -26.45 14.90
C SER A 370 -4.67 -26.65 13.64
N GLY A 371 -4.32 -25.58 12.90
CA GLY A 371 -3.49 -25.63 11.71
C GLY A 371 -4.25 -25.56 10.37
N LYS A 372 -5.57 -25.38 10.36
CA LYS A 372 -6.43 -25.41 9.15
C LYS A 372 -5.99 -24.40 8.07
N SER A 373 -5.86 -23.13 8.43
CA SER A 373 -5.42 -22.08 7.49
C SER A 373 -3.97 -22.31 7.01
N THR A 374 -3.11 -22.82 7.89
CA THR A 374 -1.73 -23.20 7.50
C THR A 374 -1.75 -24.31 6.47
N LEU A 375 -2.62 -25.33 6.63
CA LEU A 375 -2.77 -26.40 5.66
C LEU A 375 -3.24 -25.87 4.29
N LEU A 376 -4.25 -24.98 4.23
CA LEU A 376 -4.65 -24.34 2.96
C LEU A 376 -3.49 -23.57 2.32
N ARG A 377 -2.71 -22.84 3.13
CA ARG A 377 -1.57 -22.06 2.65
C ARG A 377 -0.44 -22.93 2.13
N THR A 378 -0.28 -24.16 2.63
CA THR A 378 0.67 -25.13 2.06
C THR A 378 0.18 -25.70 0.73
N ILE A 379 -1.13 -25.93 0.55
CA ILE A 379 -1.71 -26.40 -0.72
C ILE A 379 -1.45 -25.37 -1.85
N ASN A 380 -1.59 -24.08 -1.57
CA ASN A 380 -1.26 -23.02 -2.53
C ASN A 380 0.24 -22.62 -2.51
N HIS A 381 1.07 -23.35 -1.76
CA HIS A 381 2.50 -23.05 -1.59
C HIS A 381 2.80 -21.59 -1.20
N LEU A 382 1.88 -20.91 -0.52
CA LEU A 382 2.16 -19.65 0.18
C LEU A 382 3.05 -19.91 1.39
N GLU A 383 2.85 -21.05 2.05
CA GLU A 383 3.74 -21.61 3.06
C GLU A 383 4.44 -22.85 2.51
N ARG A 384 5.76 -22.94 2.70
CA ARG A 384 6.54 -24.12 2.33
C ARG A 384 6.36 -25.20 3.38
N VAL A 385 6.23 -26.43 2.95
CA VAL A 385 6.26 -27.60 3.83
C VAL A 385 7.68 -27.85 4.30
N ASP A 386 7.85 -28.39 5.51
CA ASP A 386 9.15 -28.81 6.04
C ASP A 386 9.39 -30.29 5.78
N ASP A 387 8.31 -31.10 5.67
CA ASP A 387 8.33 -32.49 5.29
C ASP A 387 7.04 -32.85 4.54
N GLY A 388 7.08 -33.93 3.72
CA GLY A 388 5.99 -34.29 2.84
C GLY A 388 5.92 -33.50 1.56
N PHE A 389 4.86 -33.68 0.78
CA PHE A 389 4.63 -32.97 -0.48
C PHE A 389 3.14 -32.91 -0.81
N ILE A 390 2.80 -32.00 -1.76
CA ILE A 390 1.43 -31.80 -2.24
C ILE A 390 1.45 -31.79 -3.76
N ASP A 391 0.50 -32.47 -4.36
CA ASP A 391 0.30 -32.47 -5.80
C ASP A 391 -1.15 -32.14 -6.17
N ILE A 392 -1.32 -31.64 -7.39
CA ILE A 392 -2.62 -31.39 -8.02
C ILE A 392 -2.61 -32.11 -9.37
N ASP A 393 -3.49 -33.06 -9.55
CA ASP A 393 -3.52 -33.97 -10.72
C ASP A 393 -2.15 -34.66 -10.95
N GLY A 394 -1.41 -35.03 -9.89
CA GLY A 394 -0.08 -35.59 -9.97
C GLY A 394 1.06 -34.62 -10.24
N GLU A 395 0.76 -33.32 -10.40
CA GLU A 395 1.78 -32.29 -10.55
C GLU A 395 2.14 -31.66 -9.19
N LEU A 396 3.40 -31.83 -8.77
CA LEU A 396 3.89 -31.34 -7.48
C LEU A 396 3.87 -29.81 -7.41
N ILE A 397 3.31 -29.26 -6.34
CA ILE A 397 3.34 -27.82 -6.08
C ILE A 397 4.65 -27.48 -5.35
N GLY A 398 5.45 -26.59 -5.95
CA GLY A 398 6.71 -26.08 -5.37
C GLY A 398 7.94 -26.95 -5.58
N TYR A 399 7.80 -28.20 -6.04
CA TYR A 399 8.90 -29.14 -6.19
C TYR A 399 8.88 -29.84 -7.55
N ARG A 400 10.05 -30.32 -7.98
CA ARG A 400 10.23 -31.29 -9.06
C ARG A 400 10.82 -32.54 -8.47
N ARG A 401 10.22 -33.71 -8.76
CA ARG A 401 10.72 -35.02 -8.35
C ARG A 401 11.73 -35.56 -9.37
N ASP A 402 12.82 -36.11 -8.87
CA ASP A 402 13.81 -36.82 -9.65
C ASP A 402 14.24 -38.05 -8.83
N GLY A 403 13.71 -39.20 -9.17
CA GLY A 403 13.82 -40.42 -8.36
C GLY A 403 13.22 -40.24 -6.96
N ASP A 404 14.03 -40.37 -5.92
CA ASP A 404 13.63 -40.18 -4.51
C ASP A 404 13.95 -38.79 -3.95
N VAL A 405 14.41 -37.85 -4.80
CA VAL A 405 14.78 -36.49 -4.39
C VAL A 405 13.78 -35.47 -4.90
N LEU A 406 13.37 -34.57 -4.02
CA LEU A 406 12.54 -33.39 -4.35
C LEU A 406 13.44 -32.16 -4.46
N TYR A 407 13.47 -31.55 -5.65
CA TYR A 407 14.17 -30.29 -5.91
C TYR A 407 13.19 -29.13 -5.88
N GLU A 408 13.50 -28.07 -5.11
CA GLU A 408 12.70 -26.86 -5.13
C GLU A 408 12.68 -26.25 -6.54
N LEU A 409 11.48 -25.85 -6.96
CA LEU A 409 11.29 -25.11 -8.20
C LEU A 409 11.75 -23.67 -8.07
N LYS A 410 12.15 -23.06 -9.20
CA LYS A 410 12.35 -21.63 -9.28
C LYS A 410 11.00 -20.91 -9.07
N GLU A 411 11.05 -19.73 -8.47
CA GLU A 411 9.84 -18.96 -8.14
C GLU A 411 8.90 -18.75 -9.35
N ARG A 412 9.45 -18.51 -10.54
CA ARG A 412 8.68 -18.38 -11.77
C ARG A 412 7.82 -19.62 -12.06
N ASP A 413 8.37 -20.79 -11.85
CA ASP A 413 7.69 -22.07 -12.11
C ASP A 413 6.63 -22.34 -11.04
N VAL A 414 6.91 -21.97 -9.78
CA VAL A 414 5.94 -22.02 -8.68
C VAL A 414 4.75 -21.10 -8.97
N LEU A 415 5.00 -19.87 -9.40
CA LEU A 415 3.95 -18.90 -9.75
C LEU A 415 3.04 -19.43 -10.88
N SER A 416 3.63 -20.08 -11.90
CA SER A 416 2.86 -20.71 -12.98
C SER A 416 1.96 -21.84 -12.46
N ARG A 417 2.44 -22.68 -11.54
CA ARG A 417 1.65 -23.79 -10.97
C ARG A 417 0.54 -23.29 -10.03
N ARG A 418 0.77 -22.18 -9.31
CA ARG A 418 -0.26 -21.56 -8.47
C ARG A 418 -1.52 -21.14 -9.23
N THR A 419 -1.44 -20.88 -10.52
CA THR A 419 -2.62 -20.50 -11.32
C THR A 419 -3.67 -21.61 -11.37
N ALA A 420 -3.29 -22.86 -11.11
CA ALA A 420 -4.21 -23.98 -11.01
C ALA A 420 -5.02 -23.96 -9.69
N VAL A 421 -4.61 -23.15 -8.71
CA VAL A 421 -5.21 -23.07 -7.37
C VAL A 421 -5.66 -21.65 -7.09
N GLY A 422 -6.95 -21.41 -7.07
CA GLY A 422 -7.52 -20.16 -6.59
C GLY A 422 -7.63 -20.16 -5.07
N MET A 423 -7.44 -18.99 -4.43
CA MET A 423 -7.58 -18.86 -2.99
C MET A 423 -8.44 -17.66 -2.63
N VAL A 424 -9.39 -17.90 -1.73
CA VAL A 424 -10.27 -16.89 -1.14
C VAL A 424 -9.92 -16.79 0.34
N PHE A 425 -9.49 -15.61 0.76
CA PHE A 425 -9.00 -15.33 2.10
C PHE A 425 -10.11 -14.86 3.04
N GLN A 426 -9.92 -15.08 4.33
CA GLN A 426 -10.81 -14.65 5.40
C GLN A 426 -11.08 -13.12 5.38
N ASN A 427 -10.05 -12.31 5.14
CA ASN A 427 -10.12 -10.84 5.12
C ASN A 427 -10.28 -10.27 3.70
N PHE A 428 -10.83 -11.03 2.75
CA PHE A 428 -11.05 -10.64 1.34
C PHE A 428 -9.77 -10.33 0.57
N ASN A 429 -8.84 -9.60 1.14
CA ASN A 429 -7.54 -9.16 0.61
C ASN A 429 -7.65 -8.54 -0.80
N LEU A 430 -8.73 -7.77 -1.04
CA LEU A 430 -8.90 -6.99 -2.27
C LEU A 430 -7.89 -5.85 -2.31
N PHE A 431 -7.39 -5.52 -3.50
CA PHE A 431 -6.48 -4.41 -3.68
C PHE A 431 -7.22 -3.07 -3.56
N PRO A 432 -7.05 -2.31 -2.46
CA PRO A 432 -7.94 -1.19 -2.12
C PRO A 432 -7.75 0.04 -3.02
N HIS A 433 -6.68 0.10 -3.79
CA HIS A 433 -6.37 1.16 -4.74
C HIS A 433 -6.85 0.86 -6.16
N LEU A 434 -7.31 -0.36 -6.42
CA LEU A 434 -7.90 -0.80 -7.67
C LEU A 434 -9.42 -0.84 -7.54
N THR A 435 -10.13 -0.56 -8.64
CA THR A 435 -11.57 -0.79 -8.72
C THR A 435 -11.89 -2.28 -8.65
N VAL A 436 -13.16 -2.63 -8.49
CA VAL A 436 -13.63 -4.02 -8.54
C VAL A 436 -13.23 -4.68 -9.85
N LEU A 437 -13.47 -4.02 -10.98
CA LEU A 437 -13.09 -4.52 -12.31
C LEU A 437 -11.58 -4.74 -12.40
N GLU A 438 -10.77 -3.76 -11.98
CA GLU A 438 -9.30 -3.87 -12.03
C GLU A 438 -8.78 -4.99 -11.13
N ASN A 439 -9.41 -5.27 -9.98
CA ASN A 439 -9.06 -6.41 -9.12
C ASN A 439 -9.19 -7.76 -9.84
N LEU A 440 -10.18 -7.89 -10.74
CA LEU A 440 -10.41 -9.13 -11.50
C LEU A 440 -9.54 -9.20 -12.77
N VAL A 441 -9.21 -8.07 -13.38
CA VAL A 441 -8.49 -7.99 -14.66
C VAL A 441 -6.98 -8.19 -14.52
N GLU A 442 -6.39 -7.78 -13.40
CA GLU A 442 -4.91 -7.75 -13.22
C GLU A 442 -4.24 -9.11 -13.44
N ALA A 443 -4.76 -10.17 -12.81
CA ALA A 443 -4.16 -11.50 -12.90
C ALA A 443 -4.35 -12.17 -14.28
N PRO A 444 -5.53 -12.17 -14.90
CA PRO A 444 -5.71 -12.69 -16.26
C PRO A 444 -4.78 -12.04 -17.30
N VAL A 445 -4.56 -10.73 -17.22
CA VAL A 445 -3.66 -10.02 -18.14
C VAL A 445 -2.21 -10.39 -17.89
N VAL A 446 -1.75 -10.34 -16.63
CA VAL A 446 -0.32 -10.46 -16.29
C VAL A 446 0.14 -11.91 -16.28
N VAL A 447 -0.70 -12.81 -15.79
CA VAL A 447 -0.35 -14.23 -15.56
C VAL A 447 -1.00 -15.11 -16.63
N GLY A 448 -2.28 -14.85 -16.97
CA GLY A 448 -3.02 -15.58 -17.99
C GLY A 448 -2.62 -15.24 -19.42
N GLY A 449 -1.91 -14.11 -19.62
CA GLY A 449 -1.46 -13.67 -20.95
C GLY A 449 -2.59 -13.24 -21.90
N VAL A 450 -3.81 -13.02 -21.37
CA VAL A 450 -4.96 -12.57 -22.19
C VAL A 450 -4.91 -11.06 -22.41
N THR A 451 -5.50 -10.60 -23.50
CA THR A 451 -5.63 -9.16 -23.77
C THR A 451 -6.50 -8.49 -22.72
N ARG A 452 -6.28 -7.19 -22.48
CA ARG A 452 -7.04 -6.44 -21.48
C ARG A 452 -8.55 -6.48 -21.75
N ASP A 453 -8.96 -6.34 -23.02
CA ASP A 453 -10.37 -6.36 -23.40
C ASP A 453 -11.01 -7.73 -23.14
N ALA A 454 -10.28 -8.83 -23.40
CA ALA A 454 -10.74 -10.17 -23.07
C ALA A 454 -10.86 -10.37 -21.55
N ALA A 455 -9.87 -9.89 -20.77
CA ALA A 455 -9.90 -9.93 -19.31
C ALA A 455 -11.07 -9.11 -18.74
N GLU A 456 -11.37 -7.94 -19.29
CA GLU A 456 -12.52 -7.12 -18.89
C GLU A 456 -13.86 -7.81 -19.19
N ARG A 457 -14.00 -8.48 -20.34
CA ARG A 457 -15.20 -9.29 -20.63
C ARG A 457 -15.37 -10.42 -19.62
N ILE A 458 -14.30 -11.17 -19.34
CA ILE A 458 -14.31 -12.24 -18.31
C ILE A 458 -14.72 -11.66 -16.97
N ALA A 459 -14.10 -10.56 -16.54
CA ALA A 459 -14.38 -9.92 -15.28
C ALA A 459 -15.84 -9.46 -15.15
N ARG A 460 -16.40 -8.82 -16.19
CA ARG A 460 -17.81 -8.40 -16.21
C ARG A 460 -18.76 -9.58 -16.12
N THR A 461 -18.48 -10.67 -16.84
CA THR A 461 -19.29 -11.90 -16.75
C THR A 461 -19.26 -12.51 -15.35
N LEU A 462 -18.08 -12.53 -14.71
CA LEU A 462 -17.94 -13.01 -13.32
C LEU A 462 -18.69 -12.10 -12.34
N LEU A 463 -18.65 -10.77 -12.54
CA LEU A 463 -19.41 -9.82 -11.72
C LEU A 463 -20.92 -10.00 -11.84
N VAL A 464 -21.42 -10.30 -13.04
CA VAL A 464 -22.84 -10.67 -13.22
C VAL A 464 -23.15 -11.93 -12.42
N ARG A 465 -22.31 -12.95 -12.51
CA ARG A 465 -22.50 -14.25 -11.82
C ARG A 465 -22.56 -14.11 -10.29
N VAL A 466 -21.77 -13.17 -9.70
CA VAL A 466 -21.80 -12.92 -8.25
C VAL A 466 -22.78 -11.79 -7.86
N GLY A 467 -23.61 -11.31 -8.79
CA GLY A 467 -24.65 -10.30 -8.54
C GLY A 467 -24.11 -8.88 -8.28
N LEU A 468 -22.97 -8.51 -8.89
CA LEU A 468 -22.28 -7.24 -8.65
C LEU A 468 -21.93 -6.48 -9.96
N ALA A 469 -22.72 -6.66 -11.01
CA ALA A 469 -22.47 -6.03 -12.31
C ALA A 469 -22.43 -4.49 -12.24
N ASP A 470 -23.23 -3.88 -11.36
CA ASP A 470 -23.32 -2.43 -11.14
C ASP A 470 -22.16 -1.86 -10.32
N LYS A 471 -21.29 -2.70 -9.75
CA LYS A 471 -20.19 -2.33 -8.88
C LYS A 471 -18.81 -2.35 -9.56
N ALA A 472 -18.75 -2.56 -10.88
CA ALA A 472 -17.47 -2.70 -11.60
C ALA A 472 -16.49 -1.56 -11.35
N ASP A 473 -16.97 -0.32 -11.32
CA ASP A 473 -16.15 0.89 -11.14
C ASP A 473 -16.01 1.33 -9.68
N ALA A 474 -16.64 0.60 -8.73
CA ALA A 474 -16.54 0.87 -7.31
C ALA A 474 -15.17 0.43 -6.76
N TYR A 475 -14.72 1.08 -5.69
CA TYR A 475 -13.55 0.63 -4.92
C TYR A 475 -13.98 -0.30 -3.77
N PRO A 476 -13.12 -1.25 -3.33
CA PRO A 476 -13.46 -2.22 -2.28
C PRO A 476 -14.13 -1.63 -1.04
N ARG A 477 -13.67 -0.48 -0.55
CA ARG A 477 -14.22 0.20 0.63
C ARG A 477 -15.66 0.76 0.45
N GLN A 478 -16.16 0.82 -0.79
CA GLN A 478 -17.53 1.25 -1.10
C GLN A 478 -18.52 0.09 -1.06
N LEU A 479 -18.00 -1.14 -0.84
CA LEU A 479 -18.74 -2.38 -0.80
C LEU A 479 -18.99 -2.82 0.65
N SER A 480 -20.10 -3.53 0.89
CA SER A 480 -20.32 -4.28 2.13
C SER A 480 -19.34 -5.46 2.23
N GLY A 481 -19.18 -6.05 3.43
CA GLY A 481 -18.31 -7.22 3.62
C GLY A 481 -18.67 -8.39 2.70
N GLY A 482 -19.97 -8.74 2.61
CA GLY A 482 -20.45 -9.80 1.72
C GLY A 482 -20.20 -9.49 0.24
N GLN A 483 -20.35 -8.22 -0.19
CA GLN A 483 -19.99 -7.81 -1.53
C GLN A 483 -18.48 -7.93 -1.79
N GLN A 484 -17.64 -7.54 -0.83
CA GLN A 484 -16.18 -7.71 -0.95
C GLN A 484 -15.79 -9.18 -1.07
N GLN A 485 -16.43 -10.07 -0.29
CA GLN A 485 -16.18 -11.50 -0.37
C GLN A 485 -16.58 -12.07 -1.73
N ARG A 486 -17.74 -11.68 -2.26
CA ARG A 486 -18.16 -12.11 -3.60
C ARG A 486 -17.22 -11.61 -4.69
N VAL A 487 -16.67 -10.40 -4.57
CA VAL A 487 -15.60 -9.92 -5.46
C VAL A 487 -14.32 -10.76 -5.30
N ALA A 488 -13.92 -11.14 -4.08
CA ALA A 488 -12.75 -11.99 -3.85
C ALA A 488 -12.92 -13.38 -4.48
N ILE A 489 -14.13 -13.95 -4.42
CA ILE A 489 -14.48 -15.19 -5.10
C ILE A 489 -14.37 -15.01 -6.63
N ALA A 490 -14.98 -13.96 -7.19
CA ALA A 490 -14.90 -13.66 -8.61
C ALA A 490 -13.45 -13.45 -9.09
N ARG A 491 -12.61 -12.79 -8.29
CA ARG A 491 -11.18 -12.61 -8.57
C ARG A 491 -10.42 -13.94 -8.60
N ALA A 492 -10.70 -14.85 -7.65
CA ALA A 492 -10.08 -16.17 -7.64
C ALA A 492 -10.48 -17.00 -8.87
N LEU A 493 -11.72 -16.86 -9.35
CA LEU A 493 -12.24 -17.53 -10.55
C LEU A 493 -11.68 -16.99 -11.87
N ALA A 494 -11.17 -15.75 -11.89
CA ALA A 494 -10.77 -15.07 -13.13
C ALA A 494 -9.64 -15.78 -13.88
N LEU A 495 -8.79 -16.55 -13.19
CA LEU A 495 -7.74 -17.40 -13.78
C LEU A 495 -8.22 -18.80 -14.14
N ARG A 496 -9.50 -19.14 -13.89
CA ARG A 496 -10.10 -20.46 -14.15
C ARG A 496 -9.29 -21.59 -13.49
N PRO A 497 -9.12 -21.53 -12.16
CA PRO A 497 -8.35 -22.55 -11.43
C PRO A 497 -9.04 -23.91 -11.48
N LYS A 498 -8.26 -24.99 -11.28
CA LYS A 498 -8.75 -26.37 -11.13
C LYS A 498 -9.30 -26.62 -9.72
N VAL A 499 -8.75 -25.94 -8.72
CA VAL A 499 -9.06 -26.07 -7.31
C VAL A 499 -9.29 -24.70 -6.69
N LEU A 500 -10.31 -24.57 -5.86
CA LEU A 500 -10.56 -23.37 -5.07
C LEU A 500 -10.42 -23.66 -3.58
N LEU A 501 -9.61 -22.89 -2.92
CA LEU A 501 -9.38 -22.93 -1.48
C LEU A 501 -10.14 -21.77 -0.82
N PHE A 502 -10.88 -22.06 0.24
CA PHE A 502 -11.61 -21.06 1.02
C PHE A 502 -11.13 -21.11 2.48
N ASP A 503 -10.56 -20.00 2.95
CA ASP A 503 -10.11 -19.86 4.33
C ASP A 503 -11.14 -19.05 5.12
N GLU A 504 -12.04 -19.72 5.83
CA GLU A 504 -13.12 -19.14 6.63
C GLU A 504 -13.91 -18.03 5.92
N PRO A 505 -14.55 -18.31 4.77
CA PRO A 505 -15.09 -17.29 3.87
C PRO A 505 -16.23 -16.43 4.47
N THR A 506 -16.77 -16.78 5.63
CA THR A 506 -17.90 -16.09 6.29
C THR A 506 -17.54 -15.43 7.62
N SER A 507 -16.35 -15.72 8.18
CA SER A 507 -16.00 -15.30 9.56
C SER A 507 -15.85 -13.78 9.76
N ALA A 508 -15.59 -13.02 8.67
CA ALA A 508 -15.49 -11.56 8.70
C ALA A 508 -16.79 -10.85 8.27
N LEU A 509 -17.93 -11.57 8.24
CA LEU A 509 -19.21 -11.06 7.75
C LEU A 509 -20.24 -10.93 8.87
N ASP A 510 -21.13 -9.94 8.70
CA ASP A 510 -22.35 -9.87 9.49
C ASP A 510 -23.26 -11.07 9.18
N PRO A 511 -23.99 -11.63 10.18
CA PRO A 511 -24.84 -12.82 9.99
C PRO A 511 -25.85 -12.71 8.83
N GLU A 512 -26.36 -11.51 8.56
CA GLU A 512 -27.30 -11.26 7.46
C GLU A 512 -26.67 -11.47 6.06
N LEU A 513 -25.33 -11.31 5.93
CA LEU A 513 -24.59 -11.41 4.67
C LEU A 513 -23.99 -12.80 4.42
N VAL A 514 -23.97 -13.67 5.43
CA VAL A 514 -23.38 -15.01 5.36
C VAL A 514 -24.04 -15.85 4.26
N ASN A 515 -25.38 -15.86 4.22
CA ASN A 515 -26.14 -16.68 3.26
C ASN A 515 -25.85 -16.31 1.80
N GLU A 516 -25.70 -15.01 1.49
CA GLU A 516 -25.38 -14.55 0.13
C GLU A 516 -24.04 -15.12 -0.38
N VAL A 517 -23.06 -15.27 0.51
CA VAL A 517 -21.73 -15.83 0.18
C VAL A 517 -21.79 -17.36 0.09
N LEU A 518 -22.50 -18.00 1.02
CA LEU A 518 -22.66 -19.44 1.02
C LEU A 518 -23.41 -19.93 -0.23
N ASP A 519 -24.41 -19.19 -0.70
CA ASP A 519 -25.14 -19.53 -1.94
C ASP A 519 -24.23 -19.50 -3.19
N VAL A 520 -23.31 -18.52 -3.29
CA VAL A 520 -22.31 -18.50 -4.34
C VAL A 520 -21.38 -19.72 -4.26
N ILE A 521 -20.96 -20.13 -3.04
CA ILE A 521 -20.10 -21.32 -2.86
C ILE A 521 -20.87 -22.60 -3.22
N LYS A 522 -22.17 -22.71 -2.87
CA LYS A 522 -23.03 -23.84 -3.27
C LYS A 522 -23.15 -23.95 -4.79
N GLU A 523 -23.29 -22.84 -5.48
CA GLU A 523 -23.33 -22.82 -6.96
C GLU A 523 -22.00 -23.33 -7.56
N LEU A 524 -20.87 -22.91 -6.97
CA LEU A 524 -19.55 -23.37 -7.40
C LEU A 524 -19.35 -24.88 -7.15
N ALA A 525 -19.80 -25.40 -6.02
CA ALA A 525 -19.80 -26.84 -5.73
C ALA A 525 -20.57 -27.64 -6.80
N ARG A 526 -21.78 -27.18 -7.15
CA ARG A 526 -22.61 -27.81 -8.19
C ARG A 526 -21.99 -27.73 -9.59
N SER A 527 -21.10 -26.79 -9.84
CA SER A 527 -20.44 -26.63 -11.15
C SER A 527 -19.32 -27.66 -11.40
N GLY A 528 -19.00 -28.55 -10.45
CA GLY A 528 -17.96 -29.57 -10.58
C GLY A 528 -16.54 -29.03 -10.36
N THR A 529 -16.39 -27.87 -9.77
CA THR A 529 -15.08 -27.35 -9.33
C THR A 529 -14.66 -28.04 -8.03
N THR A 530 -13.39 -28.45 -7.90
CA THR A 530 -12.88 -29.02 -6.63
C THR A 530 -12.74 -27.91 -5.61
N LEU A 531 -13.38 -28.07 -4.44
CA LEU A 531 -13.35 -27.09 -3.36
C LEU A 531 -12.72 -27.69 -2.09
N VAL A 532 -11.81 -26.95 -1.46
CA VAL A 532 -11.31 -27.25 -0.10
C VAL A 532 -11.63 -26.04 0.78
N ILE A 533 -12.50 -26.24 1.76
CA ILE A 533 -13.12 -25.16 2.53
C ILE A 533 -12.82 -25.32 4.01
N VAL A 534 -12.11 -24.38 4.61
CA VAL A 534 -12.05 -24.24 6.07
C VAL A 534 -13.27 -23.44 6.51
N THR A 535 -14.09 -23.99 7.40
CA THR A 535 -15.31 -23.33 7.85
C THR A 535 -15.66 -23.66 9.30
N HIS A 536 -16.35 -22.74 9.95
CA HIS A 536 -17.03 -22.93 11.22
C HIS A 536 -18.54 -23.16 11.05
N GLU A 537 -19.07 -23.03 9.82
CA GLU A 537 -20.46 -23.22 9.46
C GLU A 537 -20.76 -24.73 9.30
N ILE A 538 -21.06 -25.42 10.40
CA ILE A 538 -21.30 -26.87 10.39
C ILE A 538 -22.53 -27.25 9.55
N GLY A 539 -23.59 -26.43 9.59
CA GLY A 539 -24.78 -26.61 8.76
C GLY A 539 -24.47 -26.60 7.27
N PHE A 540 -23.64 -25.66 6.84
CA PHE A 540 -23.17 -25.56 5.46
C PHE A 540 -22.28 -26.76 5.08
N ALA A 541 -21.31 -27.12 5.93
CA ALA A 541 -20.46 -28.30 5.69
C ALA A 541 -21.30 -29.58 5.53
N ARG A 542 -22.36 -29.75 6.33
CA ARG A 542 -23.28 -30.88 6.24
C ARG A 542 -24.04 -30.94 4.91
N GLU A 543 -24.44 -29.77 4.38
CA GLU A 543 -25.23 -29.66 3.15
C GLU A 543 -24.41 -29.87 1.87
N VAL A 544 -23.14 -29.39 1.87
CA VAL A 544 -22.38 -29.21 0.63
C VAL A 544 -21.16 -30.12 0.53
N ALA A 545 -20.59 -30.57 1.66
CA ALA A 545 -19.36 -31.34 1.62
C ALA A 545 -19.59 -32.80 1.22
N ASP A 546 -18.72 -33.33 0.37
CA ASP A 546 -18.60 -34.78 0.08
C ASP A 546 -17.73 -35.48 1.14
N ASN A 547 -16.74 -34.75 1.68
CA ASN A 547 -15.83 -35.22 2.70
C ASN A 547 -15.58 -34.14 3.76
N VAL A 548 -15.54 -34.56 5.04
CA VAL A 548 -15.23 -33.69 6.18
C VAL A 548 -13.98 -34.20 6.88
N LEU A 549 -13.05 -33.28 7.13
CA LEU A 549 -11.82 -33.53 7.88
C LEU A 549 -11.90 -32.76 9.21
N PHE A 550 -11.86 -33.50 10.33
CA PHE A 550 -11.72 -32.86 11.64
C PHE A 550 -10.25 -32.75 12.02
N MET A 551 -9.75 -31.54 12.19
CA MET A 551 -8.37 -31.26 12.55
C MET A 551 -8.23 -30.79 13.98
N GLU A 552 -7.28 -31.39 14.71
CA GLU A 552 -6.87 -30.91 16.04
C GLU A 552 -5.35 -31.06 16.21
N ARG A 553 -4.70 -30.04 16.78
CA ARG A 553 -3.25 -30.01 17.10
C ARG A 553 -2.37 -30.40 15.91
N GLY A 554 -2.70 -29.90 14.74
CA GLY A 554 -1.91 -30.13 13.52
C GLY A 554 -2.12 -31.48 12.84
N ARG A 555 -3.06 -32.31 13.29
CA ARG A 555 -3.34 -33.64 12.73
C ARG A 555 -4.79 -33.78 12.30
N ILE A 556 -5.06 -34.59 11.30
CA ILE A 556 -6.41 -35.09 10.99
C ILE A 556 -6.75 -36.19 12.00
N VAL A 557 -7.76 -35.93 12.81
CA VAL A 557 -8.20 -36.85 13.88
C VAL A 557 -9.29 -37.79 13.38
N GLU A 558 -10.19 -37.27 12.51
CA GLU A 558 -11.28 -38.03 11.91
C GLU A 558 -11.59 -37.50 10.52
N SER A 559 -11.92 -38.39 9.59
CA SER A 559 -12.28 -38.02 8.21
C SER A 559 -13.34 -38.96 7.65
N GLY A 560 -14.21 -38.44 6.78
CA GLY A 560 -15.26 -39.25 6.15
C GLY A 560 -16.41 -38.39 5.62
N ALA A 561 -17.46 -39.03 5.14
CA ALA A 561 -18.67 -38.37 4.71
C ALA A 561 -19.32 -37.55 5.88
N PRO A 562 -20.03 -36.44 5.57
CA PRO A 562 -20.68 -35.63 6.61
C PRO A 562 -21.51 -36.43 7.61
N ALA A 563 -22.29 -37.41 7.15
CA ALA A 563 -23.10 -38.26 8.02
C ALA A 563 -22.26 -39.06 9.04
N VAL A 564 -21.00 -39.40 8.71
CA VAL A 564 -20.11 -40.14 9.61
C VAL A 564 -19.44 -39.19 10.62
N VAL A 565 -18.90 -38.04 10.14
CA VAL A 565 -18.08 -37.15 10.97
C VAL A 565 -18.93 -36.16 11.76
N LEU A 566 -20.06 -35.66 11.19
CA LEU A 566 -20.88 -34.61 11.81
C LEU A 566 -22.07 -35.18 12.59
N ASP A 567 -22.70 -36.30 12.10
CA ASP A 567 -23.91 -36.81 12.71
C ASP A 567 -23.63 -37.99 13.66
N ALA A 568 -22.62 -38.84 13.33
CA ALA A 568 -22.24 -39.99 14.12
C ALA A 568 -20.72 -40.09 14.35
N PRO A 569 -20.08 -39.08 14.96
CA PRO A 569 -18.63 -39.04 15.14
C PRO A 569 -18.13 -40.19 15.99
N SER A 570 -17.16 -40.94 15.49
CA SER A 570 -16.55 -42.09 16.17
C SER A 570 -15.53 -41.63 17.22
N HIS A 571 -14.78 -40.58 16.93
CA HIS A 571 -13.71 -40.12 17.81
C HIS A 571 -14.22 -39.22 18.95
N PRO A 572 -13.80 -39.43 20.21
CA PRO A 572 -14.29 -38.64 21.37
C PRO A 572 -14.03 -37.12 21.25
N ARG A 573 -12.91 -36.75 20.62
CA ARG A 573 -12.55 -35.32 20.44
C ARG A 573 -13.47 -34.62 19.43
N THR A 574 -13.84 -35.31 18.34
CA THR A 574 -14.82 -34.82 17.35
C THR A 574 -16.17 -34.58 18.02
N ARG A 575 -16.67 -35.55 18.81
CA ARG A 575 -17.91 -35.41 19.61
C ARG A 575 -17.86 -34.21 20.54
N ALA A 576 -16.76 -34.08 21.30
CA ALA A 576 -16.59 -32.96 22.24
C ALA A 576 -16.49 -31.59 21.54
N PHE A 577 -15.98 -31.52 20.32
CA PHE A 577 -15.98 -30.28 19.52
C PHE A 577 -17.39 -29.95 19.01
N LEU A 578 -18.06 -30.90 18.37
CA LEU A 578 -19.40 -30.70 17.80
C LEU A 578 -20.43 -30.34 18.85
N SER A 579 -20.39 -30.94 20.04
CA SER A 579 -21.32 -30.62 21.14
C SER A 579 -21.16 -29.20 21.70
N ARG A 580 -20.12 -28.45 21.34
CA ARG A 580 -19.90 -27.05 21.72
C ARG A 580 -20.29 -26.06 20.63
N VAL A 581 -20.41 -26.53 19.40
CA VAL A 581 -20.65 -25.70 18.22
C VAL A 581 -22.06 -25.86 17.70
N LEU A 582 -22.68 -27.02 17.90
CA LEU A 582 -24.10 -27.33 17.67
C LEU A 582 -24.89 -27.11 18.93
#